data_ab7abd8f5d57d326f2a036354e600199
#
_entry.id   ab7abd8f5d57d326f2a036354e600199
#
_cell.length_a   1.000
_cell.length_b   1.000
_cell.length_c   1.000
_cell.angle_alpha   90.00
_cell.angle_beta   90.00
_cell.angle_gamma   90.00
#
_symmetry.space_group_name_H-M   'P 1'
#
loop_
_entity.id
_entity.type
_entity.pdbx_description
1 polymer ?
#
loop_
_entity_poly.entity_id
_entity_poly.type
_entity_poly.pdbx_seq_one_letter_code
_entity_poly.pdbx_strand_id
1 'polypeptide(L)'
;LDIARRIQEGLFPKTPPQTPGYDIAGWSKPADQTGGDYYDWIALPHGRVAVMLGDVTGHGIGPALLMAICRAYTRATFPTQTELQDAMRRLNALLSEDVGEGRFITFAVAVLDPASGEVE
;
A
#
# COMPACT_ATOMS: atom_id res chain seq x y z
N LEU A 1 6.74 16.48 -15.09
CA LEU A 1 5.63 15.72 -14.49
C LEU A 1 5.39 14.37 -15.16
N ASP A 2 5.69 14.25 -16.47
CA ASP A 2 5.58 12.97 -17.16
C ASP A 2 6.50 11.89 -16.55
N ILE A 3 7.70 12.29 -16.13
CA ILE A 3 8.64 11.38 -15.48
C ILE A 3 8.06 10.91 -14.13
N ALA A 4 7.57 11.83 -13.32
CA ALA A 4 6.97 11.50 -12.03
C ALA A 4 5.77 10.58 -12.19
N ARG A 5 4.90 10.84 -13.16
CA ARG A 5 3.76 10.00 -13.47
C ARG A 5 4.18 8.58 -13.84
N ARG A 6 5.16 8.45 -14.74
CA ARG A 6 5.65 7.13 -15.15
C ARG A 6 6.25 6.35 -14.00
N ILE A 7 7.01 7.04 -13.14
CA ILE A 7 7.57 6.39 -11.94
C ILE A 7 6.44 5.91 -11.05
N GLN A 8 5.45 6.75 -10.78
CA GLN A 8 4.33 6.39 -9.91
C GLN A 8 3.51 5.23 -10.48
N GLU A 9 3.21 5.27 -11.77
CA GLU A 9 2.51 4.16 -12.45
C GLU A 9 3.27 2.83 -12.30
N GLY A 10 4.60 2.88 -12.32
CA GLY A 10 5.45 1.70 -12.12
C GLY A 10 5.50 1.20 -10.69
N LEU A 11 5.01 1.98 -9.71
CA LEU A 11 4.98 1.56 -8.31
C LEU A 11 3.77 0.70 -7.97
N PHE A 12 2.71 0.75 -8.77
CA PHE A 12 1.54 -0.09 -8.58
C PHE A 12 1.81 -1.53 -9.02
N PRO A 13 1.14 -2.53 -8.39
CA PRO A 13 1.30 -3.92 -8.80
C PRO A 13 0.88 -4.11 -10.26
N LYS A 14 1.65 -4.89 -11.02
CA LYS A 14 1.42 -5.12 -12.45
C LYS A 14 0.68 -6.41 -12.75
N THR A 15 0.74 -7.35 -11.82
CA THR A 15 0.10 -8.67 -11.95
C THR A 15 -0.71 -8.97 -10.70
N PRO A 16 -1.85 -9.69 -10.85
CA PRO A 16 -2.61 -10.14 -9.70
C PRO A 16 -1.78 -11.07 -8.81
N PRO A 17 -2.05 -11.11 -7.50
CA PRO A 17 -1.37 -12.06 -6.64
C PRO A 17 -1.80 -13.49 -6.98
N GLN A 18 -0.88 -14.44 -6.82
CA GLN A 18 -1.20 -15.87 -7.00
C GLN A 18 -1.92 -16.36 -5.74
N THR A 19 -3.23 -16.25 -5.76
CA THR A 19 -4.08 -16.54 -4.59
C THR A 19 -5.15 -17.55 -5.00
N PRO A 20 -4.93 -18.85 -4.79
CA PRO A 20 -5.87 -19.89 -5.23
C PRO A 20 -7.28 -19.67 -4.71
N GLY A 21 -8.26 -19.72 -5.61
CA GLY A 21 -9.66 -19.54 -5.29
C GLY A 21 -10.14 -18.11 -5.21
N TYR A 22 -9.26 -17.14 -5.42
CA TYR A 22 -9.60 -15.72 -5.35
C TYR A 22 -9.12 -14.97 -6.57
N ASP A 23 -9.89 -14.01 -7.01
CA ASP A 23 -9.55 -13.09 -8.09
C ASP A 23 -9.41 -11.69 -7.50
N ILE A 24 -8.19 -11.17 -7.51
CA ILE A 24 -7.86 -9.88 -6.88
C ILE A 24 -7.35 -8.94 -7.95
N ALA A 25 -7.93 -7.75 -8.02
CA ALA A 25 -7.53 -6.72 -8.95
C ALA A 25 -7.50 -5.37 -8.26
N GLY A 26 -6.68 -4.47 -8.78
CA GLY A 26 -6.58 -3.10 -8.31
C GLY A 26 -6.50 -2.13 -9.47
N TRP A 27 -6.92 -0.91 -9.21
CA TRP A 27 -6.95 0.14 -10.20
C TRP A 27 -6.85 1.50 -9.51
N SER A 28 -6.15 2.42 -10.14
CA SER A 28 -6.03 3.81 -9.67
C SER A 28 -6.03 4.77 -10.83
N LYS A 29 -6.73 5.87 -10.67
CA LYS A 29 -6.71 6.99 -11.62
C LYS A 29 -6.58 8.29 -10.84
N PRO A 30 -5.42 8.93 -10.82
CA PRO A 30 -5.23 10.19 -10.12
C PRO A 30 -6.03 11.32 -10.77
N ALA A 31 -6.46 12.30 -9.98
CA ALA A 31 -7.14 13.48 -10.47
C ALA A 31 -6.22 14.37 -11.29
N ASP A 32 -4.96 14.45 -10.89
CA ASP A 32 -3.89 15.13 -11.61
C ASP A 32 -2.98 14.10 -12.31
N GLN A 33 -1.83 14.52 -12.81
CA GLN A 33 -0.86 13.61 -13.42
C GLN A 33 -0.29 12.63 -12.40
N THR A 34 -0.22 13.04 -11.14
CA THR A 34 0.19 12.20 -10.02
C THR A 34 -0.82 12.38 -8.88
N GLY A 35 -0.84 11.46 -7.95
CA GLY A 35 -1.76 11.50 -6.83
C GLY A 35 -1.23 10.81 -5.59
N GLY A 36 -1.98 10.92 -4.49
CA GLY A 36 -1.63 10.35 -3.20
C GLY A 36 -2.20 8.96 -2.95
N ASP A 37 -3.00 8.43 -3.87
CA ASP A 37 -3.59 7.10 -3.71
C ASP A 37 -2.56 6.01 -3.91
N TYR A 38 -2.65 4.98 -3.07
CA TYR A 38 -1.78 3.82 -3.14
C TYR A 38 -2.62 2.56 -2.92
N TYR A 39 -2.43 1.56 -3.74
CA TYR A 39 -2.91 0.22 -3.46
C TYR A 39 -1.80 -0.79 -3.75
N ASP A 40 -1.86 -1.93 -3.07
CA ASP A 40 -0.85 -2.97 -3.26
C ASP A 40 -1.37 -4.31 -2.75
N TRP A 41 -0.63 -5.35 -3.05
CA TRP A 41 -0.77 -6.64 -2.41
C TRP A 41 0.61 -7.23 -2.18
N ILE A 42 0.76 -7.91 -1.07
CA ILE A 42 2.05 -8.45 -0.64
C ILE A 42 1.84 -9.90 -0.20
N ALA A 43 2.64 -10.79 -0.77
CA ALA A 43 2.67 -12.17 -0.31
C ALA A 43 3.25 -12.24 1.09
N LEU A 44 2.55 -12.92 1.98
CA LEU A 44 2.96 -13.14 3.36
C LEU A 44 3.27 -14.63 3.58
N PRO A 45 3.95 -14.98 4.70
CA PRO A 45 4.21 -16.36 5.02
C PRO A 45 2.92 -17.19 5.08
N HIS A 46 3.06 -18.48 4.80
CA HIS A 46 1.98 -19.49 4.85
C HIS A 46 0.87 -19.27 3.82
N GLY A 47 1.22 -18.72 2.66
CA GLY A 47 0.28 -18.54 1.56
C GLY A 47 -0.73 -17.41 1.74
N ARG A 48 -0.62 -16.65 2.81
CA ARG A 48 -1.49 -15.49 3.03
C ARG A 48 -1.11 -14.34 2.11
N VAL A 49 -2.05 -13.45 1.89
CA VAL A 49 -1.83 -12.24 1.10
C VAL A 49 -2.40 -11.03 1.86
N ALA A 50 -1.61 -9.97 1.94
CA ALA A 50 -2.09 -8.69 2.42
C ALA A 50 -2.50 -7.84 1.22
N VAL A 51 -3.69 -7.25 1.28
CA VAL A 51 -4.16 -6.26 0.31
C VAL A 51 -4.36 -4.95 1.04
N MET A 52 -3.93 -3.85 0.43
CA MET A 52 -3.95 -2.56 1.11
C MET A 52 -4.33 -1.43 0.18
N LEU A 53 -4.89 -0.41 0.80
CA LEU A 53 -5.33 0.81 0.14
C LEU A 53 -4.96 1.99 1.04
N GLY A 54 -4.25 2.96 0.50
CA GLY A 54 -3.84 4.16 1.21
C GLY A 54 -4.18 5.42 0.44
N ASP A 55 -4.37 6.50 1.16
CA ASP A 55 -4.66 7.81 0.58
C ASP A 55 -3.96 8.89 1.39
N VAL A 56 -3.02 9.58 0.77
CA VAL A 56 -2.34 10.73 1.35
C VAL A 56 -3.18 11.97 1.10
N THR A 57 -3.34 12.81 2.13
CA THR A 57 -4.10 14.08 2.00
C THR A 57 -3.53 14.98 0.91
N GLY A 58 -4.43 15.62 0.15
CA GLY A 58 -4.09 16.54 -0.93
C GLY A 58 -4.00 15.84 -2.29
N HIS A 59 -3.37 16.52 -3.22
CA HIS A 59 -3.19 16.02 -4.58
C HIS A 59 -1.88 16.56 -5.17
N GLY A 60 -1.50 16.05 -6.33
CA GLY A 60 -0.31 16.50 -7.03
C GLY A 60 0.95 15.78 -6.58
N ILE A 61 2.10 16.48 -6.72
CA ILE A 61 3.43 15.88 -6.54
C ILE A 61 3.78 15.61 -5.07
N GLY A 62 3.36 16.48 -4.14
CA GLY A 62 3.66 16.30 -2.72
C GLY A 62 3.08 14.98 -2.17
N PRO A 63 1.76 14.78 -2.25
CA PRO A 63 1.15 13.50 -1.88
C PRO A 63 1.71 12.30 -2.65
N ALA A 64 2.09 12.48 -3.90
CA ALA A 64 2.70 11.41 -4.70
C ALA A 64 4.04 10.95 -4.13
N LEU A 65 4.86 11.87 -3.64
CA LEU A 65 6.13 11.53 -2.98
C LEU A 65 5.89 10.76 -1.68
N LEU A 66 4.91 11.21 -0.90
CA LEU A 66 4.55 10.51 0.35
C LEU A 66 3.93 9.14 0.09
N MET A 67 3.16 8.99 -0.98
CA MET A 67 2.65 7.69 -1.43
C MET A 67 3.80 6.73 -1.72
N ALA A 68 4.83 7.19 -2.42
CA ALA A 68 6.00 6.36 -2.73
C ALA A 68 6.73 5.92 -1.46
N ILE A 69 6.86 6.82 -0.48
CA ILE A 69 7.44 6.49 0.83
C ILE A 69 6.58 5.47 1.56
N CYS A 70 5.27 5.67 1.58
CA CYS A 70 4.31 4.74 2.19
C CYS A 70 4.45 3.33 1.59
N ARG A 71 4.50 3.25 0.28
CA ARG A 71 4.71 1.98 -0.43
C ARG A 71 6.01 1.30 0.01
N ALA A 72 7.10 2.05 0.05
CA ALA A 72 8.40 1.49 0.42
C ALA A 72 8.38 0.92 1.83
N TYR A 73 7.84 1.66 2.78
CA TYR A 73 7.72 1.22 4.17
C TYR A 73 6.79 0.01 4.30
N THR A 74 5.68 0.01 3.59
CA THR A 74 4.72 -1.09 3.61
C THR A 74 5.36 -2.38 3.12
N ARG A 75 6.03 -2.34 1.99
CA ARG A 75 6.67 -3.50 1.39
C ARG A 75 7.87 -4.01 2.20
N ALA A 76 8.55 -3.12 2.91
CA ALA A 76 9.66 -3.50 3.79
C ALA A 76 9.17 -4.05 5.14
N THR A 77 8.04 -3.60 5.62
CA THR A 77 7.56 -3.90 6.99
C THR A 77 6.70 -5.15 7.05
N PHE A 78 5.70 -5.27 6.19
CA PHE A 78 4.70 -6.34 6.30
C PHE A 78 5.29 -7.74 6.24
N PRO A 79 6.23 -8.06 5.35
CA PRO A 79 6.80 -9.41 5.31
C PRO A 79 7.61 -9.81 6.55
N THR A 80 8.03 -8.82 7.35
CA THR A 80 8.89 -9.07 8.52
C THR A 80 8.14 -9.20 9.83
N GLN A 81 6.83 -8.90 9.84
CA GLN A 81 6.00 -8.95 11.04
C GLN A 81 5.08 -10.16 11.00
N THR A 82 4.94 -10.84 12.13
CA THR A 82 4.07 -12.01 12.26
C THR A 82 2.62 -11.60 12.43
N GLU A 83 2.39 -10.51 13.19
CA GLU A 83 1.06 -10.03 13.54
C GLU A 83 0.74 -8.76 12.77
N LEU A 84 -0.50 -8.70 12.25
CA LEU A 84 -0.97 -7.54 11.49
C LEU A 84 -0.88 -6.23 12.31
N GLN A 85 -1.26 -6.28 13.58
CA GLN A 85 -1.21 -5.10 14.43
C GLN A 85 0.21 -4.56 14.60
N ASP A 86 1.21 -5.44 14.67
CA ASP A 86 2.61 -5.03 14.80
C ASP A 86 3.12 -4.40 13.51
N ALA A 87 2.72 -4.93 12.37
CA ALA A 87 3.02 -4.32 11.07
C ALA A 87 2.43 -2.92 10.98
N MET A 88 1.18 -2.75 11.40
CA MET A 88 0.51 -1.45 11.38
C MET A 88 1.15 -0.45 12.33
N ARG A 89 1.53 -0.88 13.52
CA ARG A 89 2.25 -0.01 14.48
C ARG A 89 3.59 0.45 13.92
N ARG A 90 4.33 -0.47 13.33
CA ARG A 90 5.63 -0.15 12.75
C ARG A 90 5.50 0.80 11.58
N LEU A 91 4.55 0.54 10.68
CA LEU A 91 4.26 1.42 9.54
C LEU A 91 3.89 2.82 10.01
N ASN A 92 3.00 2.91 10.99
CA ASN A 92 2.58 4.20 11.55
C ASN A 92 3.76 4.96 12.17
N ALA A 93 4.63 4.28 12.89
CA ALA A 93 5.81 4.91 13.50
C ALA A 93 6.74 5.49 12.44
N LEU A 94 6.99 4.73 11.36
CA LEU A 94 7.84 5.17 10.26
C LEU A 94 7.23 6.36 9.51
N LEU A 95 5.96 6.28 9.16
CA LEU A 95 5.28 7.33 8.41
C LEU A 95 5.11 8.61 9.23
N SER A 96 4.90 8.51 10.53
CA SER A 96 4.73 9.68 11.39
C SER A 96 5.95 10.59 11.40
N GLU A 97 7.13 10.04 11.17
CA GLU A 97 8.36 10.83 11.09
C GLU A 97 8.46 11.63 9.77
N ASP A 98 7.83 11.13 8.70
CA ASP A 98 8.03 11.66 7.35
C ASP A 98 6.87 12.50 6.83
N VAL A 99 5.65 12.26 7.32
CA VAL A 99 4.44 12.88 6.74
C VAL A 99 4.35 14.37 7.05
N GLY A 100 4.86 14.80 8.20
CA GLY A 100 4.87 16.21 8.59
C GLY A 100 3.54 16.72 9.12
N GLU A 101 3.53 17.98 9.54
CA GLU A 101 2.36 18.63 10.09
C GLU A 101 1.29 18.91 9.02
N GLY A 102 0.03 18.81 9.42
CA GLY A 102 -1.10 19.12 8.56
C GLY A 102 -1.41 18.06 7.50
N ARG A 103 -0.68 16.96 7.49
CA ARG A 103 -0.90 15.86 6.55
C ARG A 103 -1.09 14.55 7.30
N PHE A 104 -1.87 13.66 6.69
CA PHE A 104 -2.04 12.32 7.21
C PHE A 104 -2.32 11.37 6.05
N ILE A 105 -2.20 10.08 6.36
CA ILE A 105 -2.49 9.01 5.41
C ILE A 105 -3.59 8.16 6.03
N THR A 106 -4.68 7.98 5.29
CA THR A 106 -5.65 6.94 5.62
C THR A 106 -5.17 5.64 5.00
N PHE A 107 -5.22 4.56 5.75
CA PHE A 107 -4.66 3.28 5.31
C PHE A 107 -5.54 2.13 5.78
N ALA A 108 -5.96 1.30 4.84
CA ALA A 108 -6.72 0.09 5.14
C ALA A 108 -5.94 -1.13 4.64
N VAL A 109 -5.91 -2.16 5.43
CA VAL A 109 -5.27 -3.42 5.06
C VAL A 109 -6.16 -4.59 5.46
N ALA A 110 -6.19 -5.60 4.64
CA ALA A 110 -6.83 -6.87 4.93
C ALA A 110 -5.84 -8.00 4.63
N VAL A 111 -5.74 -8.94 5.55
CA VAL A 111 -4.92 -10.15 5.36
C VAL A 111 -5.86 -11.32 5.12
N LEU A 112 -5.74 -11.91 3.94
CA LEU A 112 -6.54 -13.06 3.52
C LEU A 112 -5.71 -14.33 3.66
N ASP A 113 -6.31 -15.33 4.32
CA ASP A 113 -5.83 -16.71 4.30
C ASP A 113 -6.66 -17.48 3.27
N PRO A 114 -6.12 -17.79 2.09
CA PRO A 114 -6.90 -18.47 1.06
C PRO A 114 -7.33 -19.89 1.43
N ALA A 115 -6.58 -20.57 2.29
CA ALA A 115 -6.87 -21.93 2.69
C ALA A 115 -8.12 -22.02 3.56
N SER A 116 -8.30 -21.08 4.49
CA SER A 116 -9.45 -21.03 5.40
C SER A 116 -10.55 -20.07 4.94
N GLY A 117 -10.23 -19.10 4.10
CA GLY A 117 -11.11 -17.99 3.74
C GLY A 117 -11.22 -16.93 4.82
N GLU A 118 -10.42 -17.01 5.87
CA GLU A 118 -10.42 -16.01 6.93
C GLU A 118 -9.77 -14.71 6.45
N VAL A 119 -10.34 -13.59 6.89
CA VAL A 119 -9.83 -12.24 6.64
C VAL A 119 -9.68 -11.51 7.96
N GLU A 120 -8.51 -10.95 8.16
CA GLU A 120 -8.21 -10.08 9.29
C GLU A 120 -8.10 -8.63 8.84
#